data_2dafc5c66a611fa08c06ed271b5f4238
#
_entry.id   2dafc5c66a611fa08c06ed271b5f4238
#
_cell.length_a   1.000
_cell.length_b   1.000
_cell.length_c   1.000
_cell.angle_alpha   90.00
_cell.angle_beta   90.00
_cell.angle_gamma   90.00
#
_symmetry.space_group_name_H-M   'P 1'
#
loop_
_entity.id
_entity.type
_entity.pdbx_description
1 polymer ?
#
loop_
_entity_poly.entity_id
_entity_poly.type
_entity_poly.pdbx_seq_one_letter_code
_entity_poly.pdbx_strand_id
1 'polypeptide(L)'
;MRIFSAFFAVCVLFAGCSKSASARGTGAVHFEVTDAVPLLQEEKDSGVSPEVIKLHNVLNLMSERFKAEVTVSKSDEKLFLQDLNDVLQEESSFRSDDLSVLYLIDKKHSVSSAYVPKDLVPLGKNPLFNINRNDLSLRPDAYSALNELAGAAQKDGITLLVSSTYRSYDYQKNLFEKWVRIDGLEEAERESSRPGTSQHQLGSAIDFGSITDDFAETEMGQWIYENAADYGWSLSFPKGYEDVTGYRWECWHFRYIGKTACEFQNKWFCGVQQYMLEFIDAWKKA
;
A
#
# COMPACT_ATOMS: atom_id res chain seq x y z
N MET A 1 9.38 -37.33 -28.75
CA MET A 1 9.88 -36.62 -29.93
C MET A 1 10.53 -35.34 -29.43
N ARG A 2 11.85 -35.30 -29.52
CA ARG A 2 12.70 -34.19 -29.02
C ARG A 2 12.72 -33.09 -30.06
N ILE A 3 12.59 -31.83 -29.63
CA ILE A 3 13.14 -30.69 -30.42
C ILE A 3 13.83 -29.75 -29.45
N PHE A 4 15.12 -29.59 -29.66
CA PHE A 4 16.04 -28.57 -29.10
C PHE A 4 15.96 -27.28 -29.92
N SER A 5 16.13 -26.15 -29.27
CA SER A 5 16.74 -24.92 -29.84
C SER A 5 17.08 -23.99 -28.69
N ALA A 6 18.24 -23.79 -28.37
CA ALA A 6 19.41 -23.10 -28.86
C ALA A 6 19.49 -21.64 -28.33
N PHE A 7 20.50 -21.51 -27.47
CA PHE A 7 21.07 -20.26 -26.90
C PHE A 7 21.50 -19.25 -27.96
N PHE A 8 21.36 -17.95 -27.64
CA PHE A 8 22.28 -16.93 -28.13
C PHE A 8 22.70 -16.00 -26.98
N ALA A 9 23.95 -16.15 -26.58
CA ALA A 9 24.68 -15.23 -25.72
C ALA A 9 25.41 -14.22 -26.60
N VAL A 10 25.29 -12.92 -26.31
CA VAL A 10 26.15 -11.89 -26.87
C VAL A 10 26.96 -11.28 -25.73
N CYS A 11 28.24 -11.63 -25.70
CA CYS A 11 29.29 -10.92 -24.94
C CYS A 11 29.75 -9.71 -25.74
N VAL A 12 29.74 -8.53 -25.10
CA VAL A 12 30.52 -7.39 -25.58
C VAL A 12 31.53 -7.02 -24.51
N LEU A 13 32.79 -7.30 -24.83
CA LEU A 13 33.98 -6.87 -24.12
C LEU A 13 34.34 -5.45 -24.59
N PHE A 14 34.57 -4.52 -23.67
CA PHE A 14 35.38 -3.34 -23.96
C PHE A 14 36.56 -3.28 -22.98
N ALA A 15 37.74 -3.27 -23.61
CA ALA A 15 39.05 -3.20 -23.01
C ALA A 15 39.41 -1.78 -22.54
N GLY A 16 40.23 -1.75 -21.53
CA GLY A 16 40.72 -0.56 -20.84
C GLY A 16 41.68 0.32 -21.62
N CYS A 17 41.92 1.47 -21.04
CA CYS A 17 43.22 2.17 -21.19
C CYS A 17 43.51 3.00 -19.95
N SER A 18 44.57 2.62 -19.26
CA SER A 18 45.24 3.37 -18.19
C SER A 18 46.10 4.48 -18.75
N LYS A 19 46.10 5.65 -18.13
CA LYS A 19 47.29 6.54 -18.12
C LYS A 19 47.38 7.29 -16.81
N SER A 20 48.50 7.07 -16.11
CA SER A 20 48.99 7.81 -14.97
C SER A 20 49.63 9.12 -15.41
N ALA A 21 49.43 10.19 -14.62
CA ALA A 21 50.39 11.30 -14.56
C ALA A 21 50.33 11.98 -13.19
N SER A 22 51.48 12.03 -12.53
CA SER A 22 51.78 12.72 -11.29
C SER A 22 52.03 14.20 -11.57
N ALA A 23 51.54 15.10 -10.71
CA ALA A 23 52.22 16.36 -10.42
C ALA A 23 51.75 16.98 -9.10
N ARG A 24 52.70 17.35 -8.27
CA ARG A 24 52.58 18.09 -7.01
C ARG A 24 52.20 19.55 -7.27
N GLY A 25 51.41 20.15 -6.37
CA GLY A 25 51.18 21.57 -6.31
C GLY A 25 50.44 21.96 -5.04
N THR A 26 51.18 22.51 -4.08
CA THR A 26 50.66 23.14 -2.87
C THR A 26 50.02 24.48 -3.23
N GLY A 27 48.78 24.70 -2.89
CA GLY A 27 48.10 25.98 -2.98
C GLY A 27 46.87 25.98 -2.11
N ALA A 28 46.93 26.72 -0.99
CA ALA A 28 45.79 26.99 -0.15
C ALA A 28 44.76 27.83 -0.94
N VAL A 29 43.58 27.32 -1.15
CA VAL A 29 42.49 28.08 -1.73
C VAL A 29 41.46 28.29 -0.63
N HIS A 30 41.28 29.56 -0.26
CA HIS A 30 40.14 30.02 0.53
C HIS A 30 38.85 29.72 -0.23
N PHE A 31 37.99 28.88 0.33
CA PHE A 31 36.63 28.77 -0.13
C PHE A 31 35.76 29.78 0.62
N GLU A 32 35.36 30.83 -0.08
CA GLU A 32 34.19 31.62 0.31
C GLU A 32 32.95 30.73 0.03
N VAL A 33 32.27 30.41 1.12
CA VAL A 33 30.95 29.77 1.05
C VAL A 33 29.95 30.87 0.69
N THR A 34 29.61 30.95 -0.57
CA THR A 34 28.39 31.67 -0.99
C THR A 34 27.27 30.67 -1.07
N ASP A 35 26.52 30.55 0.03
CA ASP A 35 25.19 29.92 0.05
C ASP A 35 24.23 30.78 -0.79
N ALA A 36 24.10 30.47 -2.05
CA ALA A 36 22.99 30.89 -2.85
C ALA A 36 22.23 29.63 -3.28
N VAL A 37 21.26 29.23 -2.46
CA VAL A 37 20.17 28.38 -2.92
C VAL A 37 19.51 29.12 -4.09
N PRO A 38 19.43 28.52 -5.30
CA PRO A 38 18.66 29.14 -6.35
C PRO A 38 17.19 29.18 -5.91
N LEU A 39 16.69 30.35 -5.61
CA LEU A 39 15.26 30.62 -5.55
C LEU A 39 14.71 30.17 -6.90
N LEU A 40 13.85 29.15 -6.87
CA LEU A 40 13.02 28.75 -8.01
C LEU A 40 12.32 30.03 -8.48
N GLN A 41 12.71 30.50 -9.65
CA GLN A 41 12.04 31.61 -10.33
C GLN A 41 10.58 31.17 -10.50
N GLU A 42 9.66 31.99 -9.97
CA GLU A 42 8.26 31.93 -10.28
C GLU A 42 8.11 32.03 -11.81
N GLU A 43 7.83 30.90 -12.48
CA GLU A 43 7.28 30.91 -13.82
C GLU A 43 5.86 31.46 -13.77
N LYS A 44 5.78 32.79 -13.82
CA LYS A 44 4.54 33.48 -14.12
C LYS A 44 4.22 33.21 -15.59
N ASP A 45 3.06 32.57 -15.79
CA ASP A 45 2.32 32.50 -17.06
C ASP A 45 2.50 31.21 -17.92
N SER A 46 2.19 30.04 -17.35
CA SER A 46 2.03 28.83 -18.14
C SER A 46 0.56 28.44 -18.42
N GLY A 47 -0.43 29.11 -17.85
CA GLY A 47 -1.86 28.73 -17.97
C GLY A 47 -2.20 27.34 -17.33
N VAL A 48 -1.27 26.73 -16.60
CA VAL A 48 -1.43 25.45 -15.89
C VAL A 48 -1.95 25.74 -14.48
N SER A 49 -2.99 25.02 -14.05
CA SER A 49 -3.53 25.25 -12.70
C SER A 49 -2.54 24.83 -11.60
N PRO A 50 -2.63 25.46 -10.40
CA PRO A 50 -1.78 25.08 -9.26
C PRO A 50 -1.90 23.59 -8.88
N GLU A 51 -3.10 23.02 -9.01
CA GLU A 51 -3.33 21.60 -8.73
C GLU A 51 -2.59 20.68 -9.70
N VAL A 52 -2.51 21.05 -10.99
CA VAL A 52 -1.75 20.29 -11.99
C VAL A 52 -0.25 20.37 -11.71
N ILE A 53 0.25 21.54 -11.31
CA ILE A 53 1.66 21.69 -10.90
C ILE A 53 1.94 20.80 -9.68
N LYS A 54 1.05 20.84 -8.67
CA LYS A 54 1.14 19.98 -7.50
C LYS A 54 1.12 18.50 -7.88
N LEU A 55 0.24 18.08 -8.80
CA LEU A 55 0.16 16.72 -9.31
C LEU A 55 1.50 16.25 -9.90
N HIS A 56 2.09 17.06 -10.78
CA HIS A 56 3.40 16.73 -11.37
C HIS A 56 4.50 16.63 -10.32
N ASN A 57 4.51 17.55 -9.35
CA ASN A 57 5.49 17.52 -8.26
C ASN A 57 5.37 16.25 -7.42
N VAL A 58 4.15 15.86 -7.07
CA VAL A 58 3.91 14.64 -6.29
C VAL A 58 4.27 13.39 -7.09
N LEU A 59 3.87 13.28 -8.37
CA LEU A 59 4.25 12.15 -9.22
C LEU A 59 5.77 12.01 -9.36
N ASN A 60 6.49 13.12 -9.42
CA ASN A 60 7.95 13.12 -9.50
C ASN A 60 8.64 12.63 -8.22
N LEU A 61 7.99 12.72 -7.05
CA LEU A 61 8.51 12.21 -5.78
C LEU A 61 8.38 10.69 -5.64
N MET A 62 7.51 10.06 -6.44
CA MET A 62 7.26 8.62 -6.34
C MET A 62 8.47 7.78 -6.77
N SER A 63 8.49 6.51 -6.37
CA SER A 63 9.57 5.58 -6.69
C SER A 63 9.72 5.36 -8.21
N GLU A 64 10.90 4.93 -8.65
CA GLU A 64 11.14 4.64 -10.07
C GLU A 64 10.23 3.53 -10.61
N ARG A 65 9.93 2.52 -9.79
CA ARG A 65 8.98 1.47 -10.17
C ARG A 65 7.57 2.02 -10.31
N PHE A 66 7.12 2.87 -9.39
CA PHE A 66 5.86 3.58 -9.53
C PHE A 66 5.77 4.33 -10.86
N LYS A 67 6.79 5.14 -11.19
CA LYS A 67 6.83 5.94 -12.44
C LYS A 67 6.85 5.08 -13.71
N ALA A 68 7.37 3.87 -13.63
CA ALA A 68 7.37 2.94 -14.75
C ALA A 68 6.00 2.29 -14.99
N GLU A 69 5.19 2.12 -13.96
CA GLU A 69 3.90 1.42 -14.01
C GLU A 69 2.70 2.39 -14.03
N VAL A 70 2.80 3.54 -13.35
CA VAL A 70 1.72 4.52 -13.20
C VAL A 70 1.96 5.70 -14.12
N THR A 71 1.00 5.95 -15.03
CA THR A 71 1.07 7.07 -15.95
C THR A 71 -0.23 7.87 -15.92
N VAL A 72 -0.12 9.18 -15.70
CA VAL A 72 -1.22 10.13 -15.86
C VAL A 72 -0.90 10.98 -17.08
N SER A 73 -1.62 10.76 -18.20
CA SER A 73 -1.40 11.54 -19.41
C SER A 73 -1.92 12.97 -19.22
N LYS A 74 -1.40 13.92 -20.00
CA LYS A 74 -1.85 15.31 -19.96
C LYS A 74 -3.37 15.48 -20.22
N SER A 75 -3.95 14.61 -21.02
CA SER A 75 -5.40 14.60 -21.27
C SER A 75 -6.20 14.14 -20.06
N ASP A 76 -5.60 13.33 -19.18
CA ASP A 76 -6.26 12.69 -18.07
C ASP A 76 -6.08 13.43 -16.73
N GLU A 77 -5.19 14.43 -16.67
CA GLU A 77 -4.88 15.18 -15.44
C GLU A 77 -6.14 15.73 -14.75
N LYS A 78 -7.05 16.31 -15.54
CA LYS A 78 -8.29 16.85 -14.99
C LYS A 78 -9.17 15.75 -14.37
N LEU A 79 -9.29 14.62 -15.04
CA LEU A 79 -10.08 13.49 -14.55
C LEU A 79 -9.43 12.85 -13.34
N PHE A 80 -8.10 12.69 -13.35
CA PHE A 80 -7.35 12.20 -12.19
C PHE A 80 -7.57 13.08 -10.95
N LEU A 81 -7.47 14.41 -11.11
CA LEU A 81 -7.69 15.35 -10.00
C LEU A 81 -9.14 15.34 -9.51
N GLN A 82 -10.11 15.13 -10.39
CA GLN A 82 -11.50 14.95 -10.00
C GLN A 82 -11.69 13.67 -9.19
N ASP A 83 -11.21 12.53 -9.68
CA ASP A 83 -11.29 11.25 -8.98
C ASP A 83 -10.55 11.32 -7.61
N LEU A 84 -9.38 11.98 -7.55
CA LEU A 84 -8.67 12.21 -6.29
C LEU A 84 -9.51 13.03 -5.31
N ASN A 85 -10.17 14.10 -5.79
CA ASN A 85 -11.03 14.92 -4.93
C ASN A 85 -12.20 14.11 -4.37
N ASP A 86 -12.79 13.24 -5.17
CA ASP A 86 -13.88 12.36 -4.74
C ASP A 86 -13.41 11.39 -3.64
N VAL A 87 -12.19 10.83 -3.76
CA VAL A 87 -11.55 10.00 -2.72
C VAL A 87 -11.37 10.80 -1.42
N LEU A 88 -10.83 12.03 -1.50
CA LEU A 88 -10.60 12.86 -0.31
C LEU A 88 -11.91 13.31 0.34
N GLN A 89 -12.97 13.50 -0.45
CA GLN A 89 -14.29 13.79 0.03
C GLN A 89 -14.92 12.57 0.74
N GLU A 90 -14.86 11.37 0.15
CA GLU A 90 -15.30 10.14 0.81
C GLU A 90 -14.55 9.93 2.12
N GLU A 91 -13.21 10.07 2.11
CA GLU A 91 -12.38 9.96 3.31
C GLU A 91 -12.86 10.87 4.44
N SER A 92 -13.23 12.11 4.10
CA SER A 92 -13.74 13.09 5.09
C SER A 92 -15.09 12.72 5.69
N SER A 93 -15.86 11.84 5.01
CA SER A 93 -17.17 11.37 5.47
C SER A 93 -17.08 10.23 6.48
N PHE A 94 -15.96 9.50 6.52
CA PHE A 94 -15.76 8.43 7.48
C PHE A 94 -15.72 8.97 8.90
N ARG A 95 -16.16 8.16 9.85
CA ARG A 95 -16.08 8.52 11.26
C ARG A 95 -14.65 8.83 11.64
N SER A 96 -14.44 10.05 12.11
CA SER A 96 -13.11 10.55 12.42
C SER A 96 -12.53 9.78 13.61
N ASP A 97 -11.49 9.03 13.34
CA ASP A 97 -10.50 8.64 14.31
C ASP A 97 -9.32 9.62 14.22
N ASP A 98 -8.34 9.47 15.09
CA ASP A 98 -7.09 10.24 15.02
C ASP A 98 -6.31 9.92 13.72
N LEU A 99 -6.51 8.70 13.15
CA LEU A 99 -5.94 8.28 11.88
C LEU A 99 -7.04 7.89 10.88
N SER A 100 -6.89 8.39 9.65
CA SER A 100 -7.77 8.05 8.53
C SER A 100 -7.69 6.58 8.12
N VAL A 101 -8.73 6.07 7.46
CA VAL A 101 -8.70 4.77 6.78
C VAL A 101 -7.65 4.72 5.67
N LEU A 102 -7.25 5.88 5.10
CA LEU A 102 -6.19 6.02 4.09
C LEU A 102 -4.82 6.36 4.70
N TYR A 103 -4.64 6.25 6.02
CA TYR A 103 -3.35 6.48 6.66
C TYR A 103 -2.28 5.53 6.09
N LEU A 104 -1.15 6.08 5.63
CA LEU A 104 -0.03 5.28 5.14
C LEU A 104 0.65 4.60 6.32
N ILE A 105 0.50 3.29 6.42
CA ILE A 105 1.18 2.43 7.39
C ILE A 105 1.87 1.30 6.64
N ASP A 106 3.18 1.18 6.83
CA ASP A 106 4.03 0.18 6.20
C ASP A 106 5.32 0.02 7.01
N LYS A 107 6.34 -0.65 6.49
CA LYS A 107 7.64 -0.86 7.16
C LYS A 107 8.38 0.43 7.52
N LYS A 108 8.05 1.57 6.89
CA LYS A 108 8.69 2.88 7.09
C LYS A 108 7.81 3.84 7.88
N HIS A 109 6.49 3.63 7.85
CA HIS A 109 5.48 4.49 8.47
C HIS A 109 4.76 3.71 9.56
N SER A 110 4.93 4.13 10.80
CA SER A 110 4.39 3.45 11.97
C SER A 110 3.38 4.30 12.72
N VAL A 111 2.56 3.64 13.52
CA VAL A 111 1.69 4.27 14.52
C VAL A 111 2.25 4.07 15.92
N SER A 112 1.83 4.93 16.86
CA SER A 112 2.21 4.84 18.26
C SER A 112 1.81 3.50 18.87
N SER A 113 2.62 3.01 19.81
CA SER A 113 2.26 1.84 20.62
C SER A 113 0.98 2.04 21.45
N ALA A 114 0.66 3.28 21.78
CA ALA A 114 -0.56 3.64 22.52
C ALA A 114 -1.77 3.85 21.59
N TYR A 115 -1.61 3.80 20.27
CA TYR A 115 -2.72 4.00 19.35
C TYR A 115 -3.66 2.80 19.36
N VAL A 116 -4.92 3.08 19.67
CA VAL A 116 -6.07 2.17 19.57
C VAL A 116 -7.17 2.92 18.86
N PRO A 117 -7.75 2.40 17.78
CA PRO A 117 -8.87 3.04 17.11
C PRO A 117 -10.05 3.25 18.08
N LYS A 118 -10.70 4.41 17.94
CA LYS A 118 -11.91 4.70 18.72
C LYS A 118 -13.08 3.86 18.21
N ASP A 119 -14.00 3.56 19.11
CA ASP A 119 -15.30 2.93 18.79
C ASP A 119 -15.19 1.59 18.04
N LEU A 120 -14.17 0.78 18.33
CA LEU A 120 -14.05 -0.57 17.77
C LEU A 120 -15.34 -1.38 18.05
N VAL A 121 -15.94 -1.93 16.99
CA VAL A 121 -17.14 -2.75 17.03
C VAL A 121 -16.74 -4.22 17.08
N PRO A 122 -17.07 -4.95 18.17
CA PRO A 122 -16.89 -6.41 18.21
C PRO A 122 -17.74 -7.11 17.15
N LEU A 123 -17.15 -8.08 16.42
CA LEU A 123 -17.87 -8.77 15.34
C LEU A 123 -18.98 -9.69 15.89
N GLY A 124 -18.72 -10.38 16.97
CA GLY A 124 -19.67 -11.29 17.60
C GLY A 124 -20.21 -12.36 16.64
N LYS A 125 -21.31 -13.02 17.05
CA LYS A 125 -22.08 -13.91 16.16
C LYS A 125 -22.87 -13.06 15.16
N ASN A 126 -22.68 -13.31 13.88
CA ASN A 126 -23.35 -12.59 12.80
C ASN A 126 -23.96 -13.60 11.82
N PRO A 127 -25.23 -13.43 11.35
CA PRO A 127 -25.83 -14.32 10.39
C PRO A 127 -25.23 -14.24 8.99
N LEU A 128 -24.48 -13.17 8.68
CA LEU A 128 -23.91 -12.90 7.35
C LEU A 128 -22.55 -13.55 7.14
N PHE A 129 -21.78 -13.78 8.21
CA PHE A 129 -20.42 -14.34 8.12
C PHE A 129 -20.07 -15.16 9.34
N ASN A 130 -19.08 -16.01 9.20
CA ASN A 130 -18.49 -16.79 10.29
C ASN A 130 -17.24 -16.09 10.84
N ILE A 131 -16.94 -16.38 12.12
CA ILE A 131 -15.70 -15.99 12.80
C ILE A 131 -15.06 -17.23 13.41
N ASN A 132 -13.72 -17.30 13.41
CA ASN A 132 -13.00 -18.42 14.03
C ASN A 132 -12.53 -18.12 15.46
N ARG A 133 -12.73 -16.90 15.95
CA ARG A 133 -12.37 -16.43 17.31
C ARG A 133 -13.31 -15.30 17.74
N ASN A 134 -13.44 -15.09 19.07
CA ASN A 134 -14.46 -14.17 19.63
C ASN A 134 -13.94 -12.76 19.95
N ASP A 135 -12.66 -12.49 19.76
CA ASP A 135 -11.99 -11.21 20.10
C ASP A 135 -11.75 -10.34 18.87
N LEU A 136 -12.49 -10.60 17.78
CA LEU A 136 -12.41 -9.82 16.55
C LEU A 136 -13.18 -8.51 16.68
N SER A 137 -12.60 -7.41 16.18
CA SER A 137 -13.25 -6.10 16.14
C SER A 137 -12.74 -5.26 14.98
N LEU A 138 -13.57 -4.36 14.49
CA LEU A 138 -13.26 -3.44 13.40
C LEU A 138 -13.71 -2.03 13.75
N ARG A 139 -13.17 -1.04 13.05
CA ARG A 139 -13.75 0.32 13.00
C ARG A 139 -15.18 0.26 12.47
N PRO A 140 -16.08 1.19 12.88
CA PRO A 140 -17.49 1.16 12.49
C PRO A 140 -17.70 1.14 10.98
N ASP A 141 -16.94 1.94 10.21
CA ASP A 141 -17.10 2.01 8.75
C ASP A 141 -16.67 0.68 8.09
N ALA A 142 -15.55 0.10 8.52
CA ALA A 142 -15.09 -1.21 8.05
C ALA A 142 -16.07 -2.34 8.45
N TYR A 143 -16.67 -2.26 9.65
CA TYR A 143 -17.70 -3.23 10.06
C TYR A 143 -18.96 -3.12 9.20
N SER A 144 -19.40 -1.91 8.87
CA SER A 144 -20.54 -1.71 7.95
C SER A 144 -20.25 -2.28 6.57
N ALA A 145 -19.08 -1.98 6.02
CA ALA A 145 -18.65 -2.51 4.72
C ALA A 145 -18.50 -4.03 4.70
N LEU A 146 -18.04 -4.63 5.82
CA LEU A 146 -18.01 -6.09 5.95
C LEU A 146 -19.41 -6.71 5.88
N ASN A 147 -20.41 -6.09 6.53
CA ASN A 147 -21.79 -6.59 6.45
C ASN A 147 -22.36 -6.48 5.03
N GLU A 148 -22.06 -5.40 4.29
CA GLU A 148 -22.45 -5.25 2.89
C GLU A 148 -21.80 -6.33 2.02
N LEU A 149 -20.49 -6.52 2.13
CA LEU A 149 -19.74 -7.55 1.40
C LEU A 149 -20.26 -8.95 1.71
N ALA A 150 -20.44 -9.27 2.99
CA ALA A 150 -20.94 -10.59 3.41
C ALA A 150 -22.38 -10.84 2.97
N GLY A 151 -23.23 -9.80 2.97
CA GLY A 151 -24.60 -9.90 2.45
C GLY A 151 -24.65 -10.14 0.94
N ALA A 152 -23.69 -9.61 0.19
CA ALA A 152 -23.55 -9.90 -1.23
C ALA A 152 -23.03 -11.34 -1.46
N ALA A 153 -21.97 -11.73 -0.75
CA ALA A 153 -21.43 -13.09 -0.82
C ALA A 153 -22.52 -14.16 -0.56
N GLN A 154 -23.37 -13.94 0.45
CA GLN A 154 -24.48 -14.87 0.74
C GLN A 154 -25.48 -15.02 -0.40
N LYS A 155 -25.76 -13.94 -1.16
CA LYS A 155 -26.67 -14.02 -2.32
C LYS A 155 -26.08 -14.91 -3.42
N ASP A 156 -24.74 -14.97 -3.49
CA ASP A 156 -24.01 -15.82 -4.42
C ASP A 156 -23.68 -17.21 -3.83
N GLY A 157 -24.25 -17.52 -2.64
CA GLY A 157 -24.08 -18.82 -1.98
C GLY A 157 -22.76 -18.95 -1.20
N ILE A 158 -21.99 -17.87 -1.03
CA ILE A 158 -20.71 -17.87 -0.33
C ILE A 158 -20.90 -17.36 1.10
N THR A 159 -20.40 -18.10 2.09
CA THR A 159 -20.34 -17.63 3.48
C THR A 159 -18.92 -17.24 3.84
N LEU A 160 -18.67 -15.97 4.11
CA LEU A 160 -17.34 -15.47 4.48
C LEU A 160 -16.90 -16.00 5.84
N LEU A 161 -15.61 -16.26 5.99
CA LEU A 161 -14.96 -16.54 7.27
C LEU A 161 -13.95 -15.40 7.58
N VAL A 162 -14.17 -14.72 8.69
CA VAL A 162 -13.25 -13.70 9.20
C VAL A 162 -12.31 -14.32 10.22
N SER A 163 -11.01 -14.32 9.94
CA SER A 163 -9.99 -15.00 10.74
C SER A 163 -9.16 -14.07 11.62
N SER A 164 -8.94 -12.83 11.16
CA SER A 164 -8.22 -11.82 11.93
C SER A 164 -8.73 -10.43 11.56
N THR A 165 -8.69 -9.51 12.52
CA THR A 165 -9.09 -8.11 12.34
C THR A 165 -8.16 -7.20 13.16
N TYR A 166 -8.66 -6.23 13.94
CA TYR A 166 -7.84 -5.40 14.79
C TYR A 166 -6.87 -6.24 15.65
N ARG A 167 -5.62 -5.82 15.66
CA ARG A 167 -4.56 -6.35 16.52
C ARG A 167 -3.89 -5.20 17.26
N SER A 168 -3.83 -5.28 18.59
CA SER A 168 -3.10 -4.27 19.38
C SER A 168 -1.61 -4.34 19.09
N TYR A 169 -0.89 -3.27 19.45
CA TYR A 169 0.56 -3.22 19.38
C TYR A 169 1.22 -4.41 20.10
N ASP A 170 0.77 -4.71 21.32
CA ASP A 170 1.33 -5.81 22.13
C ASP A 170 1.02 -7.19 21.53
N TYR A 171 -0.19 -7.36 20.99
CA TYR A 171 -0.52 -8.59 20.27
C TYR A 171 0.42 -8.78 19.07
N GLN A 172 0.59 -7.74 18.24
CA GLN A 172 1.48 -7.80 17.09
C GLN A 172 2.95 -8.04 17.48
N LYS A 173 3.41 -7.45 18.59
CA LYS A 173 4.74 -7.68 19.13
C LYS A 173 4.96 -9.17 19.45
N ASN A 174 4.05 -9.77 20.19
CA ASN A 174 4.13 -11.18 20.56
C ASN A 174 4.06 -12.10 19.34
N LEU A 175 3.23 -11.75 18.35
CA LEU A 175 3.09 -12.47 17.09
C LEU A 175 4.38 -12.41 16.27
N PHE A 176 4.95 -11.21 16.09
CA PHE A 176 6.20 -11.02 15.36
C PHE A 176 7.37 -11.78 16.02
N GLU A 177 7.52 -11.66 17.35
CA GLU A 177 8.54 -12.38 18.10
C GLU A 177 8.37 -13.91 18.01
N LYS A 178 7.14 -14.40 17.93
CA LYS A 178 6.85 -15.83 17.68
C LYS A 178 7.42 -16.25 16.32
N TRP A 179 7.13 -15.50 15.24
CA TRP A 179 7.61 -15.83 13.90
C TRP A 179 9.14 -15.74 13.80
N VAL A 180 9.76 -14.73 14.42
CA VAL A 180 11.23 -14.64 14.51
C VAL A 180 11.85 -15.90 15.13
N ARG A 181 11.20 -16.47 16.16
CA ARG A 181 11.70 -17.72 16.81
C ARG A 181 11.51 -18.95 15.94
N ILE A 182 10.48 -19.02 15.10
CA ILE A 182 10.15 -20.17 14.28
C ILE A 182 10.94 -20.14 12.95
N ASP A 183 10.91 -19.02 12.24
CA ASP A 183 11.35 -18.92 10.85
C ASP A 183 12.61 -18.05 10.67
N GLY A 184 13.05 -17.40 11.77
CA GLY A 184 14.15 -16.43 11.73
C GLY A 184 13.67 -15.04 11.36
N LEU A 185 14.57 -14.03 11.54
CA LEU A 185 14.21 -12.62 11.39
C LEU A 185 13.84 -12.27 9.93
N GLU A 186 14.60 -12.77 8.97
CA GLU A 186 14.42 -12.43 7.56
C GLU A 186 13.04 -12.86 7.05
N GLU A 187 12.65 -14.10 7.30
CA GLU A 187 11.35 -14.61 6.87
C GLU A 187 10.20 -13.98 7.69
N ALA A 188 10.38 -13.81 8.99
CA ALA A 188 9.40 -13.13 9.82
C ALA A 188 9.09 -11.70 9.33
N GLU A 189 10.06 -10.98 8.79
CA GLU A 189 9.85 -9.66 8.20
C GLU A 189 9.09 -9.68 6.87
N ARG A 190 9.17 -10.78 6.12
CA ARG A 190 8.42 -10.93 4.87
C ARG A 190 6.96 -11.27 5.11
N GLU A 191 6.64 -11.94 6.22
CA GLU A 191 5.32 -12.53 6.50
C GLU A 191 4.57 -11.84 7.64
N SER A 192 5.22 -10.99 8.43
CA SER A 192 4.61 -10.36 9.59
C SER A 192 5.12 -8.94 9.80
N SER A 193 4.23 -8.04 10.09
CA SER A 193 4.59 -6.65 10.40
C SER A 193 5.27 -6.56 11.77
N ARG A 194 6.27 -5.69 11.87
CA ARG A 194 6.78 -5.25 13.17
C ARG A 194 5.66 -4.54 13.96
N PRO A 195 5.70 -4.56 15.32
CA PRO A 195 4.72 -3.84 16.11
C PRO A 195 4.74 -2.34 15.77
N GLY A 196 3.57 -1.77 15.56
CA GLY A 196 3.40 -0.37 15.12
C GLY A 196 3.35 -0.18 13.61
N THR A 197 3.69 -1.19 12.78
CA THR A 197 3.66 -1.09 11.32
C THR A 197 2.59 -1.97 10.66
N SER A 198 1.72 -2.59 11.46
CA SER A 198 0.66 -3.47 10.98
C SER A 198 -0.61 -2.70 10.62
N GLN A 199 -1.15 -2.95 9.42
CA GLN A 199 -2.45 -2.43 9.00
C GLN A 199 -3.59 -2.86 9.93
N HIS A 200 -3.48 -4.02 10.59
CA HIS A 200 -4.45 -4.48 11.59
C HIS A 200 -4.56 -3.55 12.80
N GLN A 201 -3.50 -2.80 13.15
CA GLN A 201 -3.57 -1.85 14.26
C GLN A 201 -4.48 -0.64 13.93
N LEU A 202 -4.76 -0.37 12.65
CA LEU A 202 -5.71 0.65 12.24
C LEU A 202 -7.19 0.22 12.44
N GLY A 203 -7.46 -1.07 12.69
CA GLY A 203 -8.82 -1.59 12.84
C GLY A 203 -9.62 -1.62 11.53
N SER A 204 -8.95 -1.53 10.38
CA SER A 204 -9.54 -1.54 9.04
C SER A 204 -9.05 -2.69 8.16
N ALA A 205 -8.28 -3.64 8.69
CA ALA A 205 -7.79 -4.81 7.95
C ALA A 205 -8.47 -6.09 8.42
N ILE A 206 -8.68 -7.01 7.47
CA ILE A 206 -9.22 -8.36 7.69
C ILE A 206 -8.33 -9.38 7.01
N ASP A 207 -8.07 -10.49 7.70
CA ASP A 207 -7.63 -11.73 7.09
C ASP A 207 -8.85 -12.64 6.93
N PHE A 208 -9.18 -13.03 5.69
CA PHE A 208 -10.29 -13.93 5.37
C PHE A 208 -9.85 -15.39 5.24
N GLY A 209 -10.70 -16.31 5.59
CA GLY A 209 -10.54 -17.75 5.36
C GLY A 209 -9.31 -18.37 6.04
N SER A 210 -8.60 -19.24 5.34
CA SER A 210 -7.30 -19.75 5.76
C SER A 210 -6.21 -18.70 5.48
N ILE A 211 -5.27 -18.57 6.41
CA ILE A 211 -4.12 -17.65 6.26
C ILE A 211 -2.99 -18.44 5.60
N THR A 212 -3.24 -18.90 4.37
CA THR A 212 -2.33 -19.68 3.51
C THR A 212 -2.60 -19.37 2.04
N ASP A 213 -1.61 -19.58 1.17
CA ASP A 213 -1.72 -19.32 -0.27
C ASP A 213 -2.87 -20.10 -0.94
N ASP A 214 -3.23 -21.27 -0.40
CA ASP A 214 -4.35 -22.10 -0.90
C ASP A 214 -5.70 -21.37 -0.81
N PHE A 215 -5.82 -20.31 -0.01
CA PHE A 215 -7.05 -19.51 0.07
C PHE A 215 -7.44 -18.95 -1.30
N ALA A 216 -6.47 -18.57 -2.13
CA ALA A 216 -6.73 -18.06 -3.47
C ALA A 216 -7.43 -19.07 -4.40
N GLU A 217 -7.28 -20.36 -4.13
CA GLU A 217 -7.90 -21.43 -4.91
C GLU A 217 -9.31 -21.82 -4.41
N THR A 218 -9.74 -21.28 -3.27
CA THR A 218 -11.07 -21.54 -2.72
C THR A 218 -12.14 -20.69 -3.43
N GLU A 219 -13.39 -21.17 -3.47
CA GLU A 219 -14.52 -20.40 -3.99
C GLU A 219 -14.66 -19.05 -3.26
N MET A 220 -14.46 -19.01 -1.94
CA MET A 220 -14.51 -17.79 -1.14
C MET A 220 -13.37 -16.83 -1.54
N GLY A 221 -12.14 -17.33 -1.68
CA GLY A 221 -10.98 -16.50 -2.04
C GLY A 221 -11.14 -15.88 -3.43
N GLN A 222 -11.59 -16.65 -4.41
CA GLN A 222 -11.87 -16.18 -5.77
C GLN A 222 -12.99 -15.13 -5.76
N TRP A 223 -14.09 -15.40 -5.07
CA TRP A 223 -15.21 -14.47 -4.97
C TRP A 223 -14.80 -13.14 -4.30
N ILE A 224 -14.05 -13.19 -3.19
CA ILE A 224 -13.56 -11.98 -2.52
C ILE A 224 -12.62 -11.19 -3.44
N TYR A 225 -11.71 -11.87 -4.12
CA TYR A 225 -10.77 -11.21 -5.04
C TYR A 225 -11.49 -10.44 -6.15
N GLU A 226 -12.60 -10.99 -6.67
CA GLU A 226 -13.38 -10.37 -7.74
C GLU A 226 -14.30 -9.26 -7.26
N ASN A 227 -14.81 -9.33 -6.04
CA ASN A 227 -15.92 -8.48 -5.59
C ASN A 227 -15.57 -7.49 -4.48
N ALA A 228 -14.48 -7.70 -3.72
CA ALA A 228 -14.19 -6.92 -2.51
C ALA A 228 -14.06 -5.41 -2.77
N ALA A 229 -13.53 -5.01 -3.93
CA ALA A 229 -13.34 -3.60 -4.30
C ALA A 229 -14.64 -2.82 -4.37
N ASP A 230 -15.74 -3.43 -4.84
CA ASP A 230 -17.09 -2.82 -4.92
C ASP A 230 -17.66 -2.48 -3.55
N TYR A 231 -17.08 -3.05 -2.49
CA TYR A 231 -17.44 -2.81 -1.09
C TYR A 231 -16.36 -2.05 -0.32
N GLY A 232 -15.36 -1.48 -1.01
CA GLY A 232 -14.31 -0.66 -0.42
C GLY A 232 -13.17 -1.45 0.22
N TRP A 233 -13.06 -2.77 -0.06
CA TRP A 233 -11.98 -3.61 0.43
C TRP A 233 -10.93 -3.84 -0.65
N SER A 234 -9.68 -3.57 -0.34
CA SER A 234 -8.56 -3.69 -1.26
C SER A 234 -7.56 -4.73 -0.76
N LEU A 235 -7.06 -5.57 -1.67
CA LEU A 235 -5.95 -6.50 -1.41
C LEU A 235 -4.67 -5.69 -1.15
N SER A 236 -4.06 -5.85 0.04
CA SER A 236 -2.93 -5.01 0.45
C SER A 236 -1.59 -5.48 -0.13
N PHE A 237 -1.40 -6.80 -0.28
CA PHE A 237 -0.13 -7.42 -0.66
C PHE A 237 -0.29 -8.30 -1.90
N PRO A 238 -0.44 -7.68 -3.10
CA PRO A 238 -0.67 -8.40 -4.34
C PRO A 238 0.59 -9.16 -4.81
N LYS A 239 0.39 -10.22 -5.58
CA LYS A 239 1.46 -11.04 -6.12
C LYS A 239 2.37 -10.23 -7.05
N GLY A 240 3.68 -10.35 -6.84
CA GLY A 240 4.69 -9.64 -7.65
C GLY A 240 5.05 -8.23 -7.17
N TYR A 241 4.51 -7.78 -6.03
CA TYR A 241 4.76 -6.45 -5.46
C TYR A 241 5.42 -6.48 -4.06
N GLU A 242 6.15 -7.56 -3.74
CA GLU A 242 6.86 -7.68 -2.46
C GLU A 242 7.90 -6.55 -2.27
N ASP A 243 8.60 -6.16 -3.33
CA ASP A 243 9.58 -5.06 -3.30
C ASP A 243 8.93 -3.68 -3.13
N VAL A 244 7.65 -3.53 -3.45
CA VAL A 244 6.84 -2.31 -3.26
C VAL A 244 6.25 -2.27 -1.86
N THR A 245 5.57 -3.35 -1.46
CA THR A 245 4.83 -3.40 -0.19
C THR A 245 5.72 -3.77 0.99
N GLY A 246 6.84 -4.46 0.72
CA GLY A 246 7.72 -5.01 1.73
C GLY A 246 7.25 -6.36 2.30
N TYR A 247 6.10 -6.88 1.85
CA TYR A 247 5.52 -8.14 2.29
C TYR A 247 5.30 -9.09 1.11
N ARG A 248 5.42 -10.38 1.37
CA ARG A 248 5.08 -11.40 0.38
C ARG A 248 3.60 -11.30 -0.01
N TRP A 249 3.21 -12.00 -1.06
CA TRP A 249 1.81 -12.12 -1.44
C TRP A 249 0.97 -12.73 -0.31
N GLU A 250 -0.13 -12.05 0.03
CA GLU A 250 -1.10 -12.50 1.03
C GLU A 250 -2.51 -12.38 0.45
N CYS A 251 -2.99 -13.44 -0.20
CA CYS A 251 -4.28 -13.47 -0.88
C CYS A 251 -5.50 -13.34 0.07
N TRP A 252 -5.31 -13.48 1.37
CA TRP A 252 -6.33 -13.37 2.42
C TRP A 252 -6.43 -11.98 3.05
N HIS A 253 -5.41 -11.11 2.89
CA HIS A 253 -5.28 -9.85 3.61
C HIS A 253 -5.88 -8.68 2.84
N PHE A 254 -7.01 -8.21 3.30
CA PHE A 254 -7.71 -7.05 2.71
C PHE A 254 -7.82 -5.90 3.70
N ARG A 255 -7.71 -4.68 3.19
CA ARG A 255 -7.90 -3.46 3.96
C ARG A 255 -9.08 -2.66 3.42
N TYR A 256 -9.95 -2.20 4.32
CA TYR A 256 -10.98 -1.24 3.98
C TYR A 256 -10.36 0.15 3.77
N ILE A 257 -10.58 0.70 2.60
CA ILE A 257 -10.09 2.02 2.16
C ILE A 257 -11.21 2.91 1.60
N GLY A 258 -12.44 2.39 1.48
CA GLY A 258 -13.57 3.06 0.84
C GLY A 258 -13.74 2.67 -0.62
N LYS A 259 -14.97 2.81 -1.13
CA LYS A 259 -15.33 2.39 -2.51
C LYS A 259 -14.64 3.28 -3.54
N THR A 260 -14.72 4.58 -3.37
CA THR A 260 -14.10 5.55 -4.29
C THR A 260 -12.58 5.39 -4.33
N ALA A 261 -11.94 5.08 -3.19
CA ALA A 261 -10.51 4.81 -3.14
C ALA A 261 -10.14 3.49 -3.86
N CYS A 262 -10.98 2.43 -3.78
CA CYS A 262 -10.78 1.21 -4.55
C CYS A 262 -10.89 1.47 -6.08
N GLU A 263 -11.88 2.25 -6.51
CA GLU A 263 -12.04 2.65 -7.92
C GLU A 263 -10.83 3.46 -8.40
N PHE A 264 -10.38 4.43 -7.62
CA PHE A 264 -9.23 5.28 -7.90
C PHE A 264 -7.93 4.47 -8.00
N GLN A 265 -7.72 3.54 -7.06
CA GLN A 265 -6.61 2.60 -7.05
C GLN A 265 -6.59 1.74 -8.33
N ASN A 266 -7.72 1.15 -8.69
CA ASN A 266 -7.83 0.27 -9.85
C ASN A 266 -7.61 1.02 -11.16
N LYS A 267 -8.14 2.25 -11.25
CA LYS A 267 -8.07 3.07 -12.46
C LYS A 267 -6.68 3.65 -12.71
N TRP A 268 -6.00 4.12 -11.66
CA TRP A 268 -4.80 4.94 -11.79
C TRP A 268 -3.51 4.31 -11.27
N PHE A 269 -3.61 3.31 -10.39
CA PHE A 269 -2.46 2.74 -9.66
C PHE A 269 -2.29 1.24 -9.89
N CYS A 270 -2.73 0.73 -11.05
CA CYS A 270 -2.60 -0.67 -11.44
C CYS A 270 -3.18 -1.66 -10.42
N GLY A 271 -4.17 -1.24 -9.61
CA GLY A 271 -4.73 -2.04 -8.53
C GLY A 271 -3.80 -2.20 -7.31
N VAL A 272 -2.72 -1.42 -7.22
CA VAL A 272 -1.73 -1.51 -6.13
C VAL A 272 -2.04 -0.50 -5.03
N GLN A 273 -2.54 -0.99 -3.88
CA GLN A 273 -2.93 -0.16 -2.74
C GLN A 273 -1.77 0.71 -2.23
N GLN A 274 -0.56 0.16 -2.12
CA GLN A 274 0.61 0.87 -1.63
C GLN A 274 0.91 2.11 -2.47
N TYR A 275 0.84 2.01 -3.79
CA TYR A 275 1.07 3.15 -4.69
C TYR A 275 0.09 4.28 -4.45
N MET A 276 -1.19 3.97 -4.34
CA MET A 276 -2.23 4.96 -4.07
C MET A 276 -2.04 5.63 -2.70
N LEU A 277 -1.74 4.85 -1.67
CA LEU A 277 -1.55 5.38 -0.31
C LEU A 277 -0.30 6.27 -0.21
N GLU A 278 0.81 5.88 -0.85
CA GLU A 278 2.02 6.71 -0.93
C GLU A 278 1.75 8.02 -1.67
N PHE A 279 1.02 7.96 -2.79
CA PHE A 279 0.62 9.15 -3.53
C PHE A 279 -0.27 10.09 -2.70
N ILE A 280 -1.31 9.56 -2.03
CA ILE A 280 -2.22 10.36 -1.19
C ILE A 280 -1.47 10.98 -0.01
N ASP A 281 -0.57 10.25 0.64
CA ASP A 281 0.25 10.76 1.73
C ASP A 281 1.15 11.91 1.27
N ALA A 282 1.83 11.76 0.13
CA ALA A 282 2.64 12.82 -0.48
C ALA A 282 1.78 14.01 -0.91
N TRP A 283 0.59 13.77 -1.49
CA TRP A 283 -0.35 14.81 -1.86
C TRP A 283 -0.81 15.66 -0.68
N LYS A 284 -1.09 15.03 0.46
CA LYS A 284 -1.52 15.75 1.68
C LYS A 284 -0.39 16.58 2.32
N LYS A 285 0.86 16.25 2.06
CA LYS A 285 2.05 16.94 2.60
C LYS A 285 2.57 18.05 1.68
N ALA A 286 2.26 18.02 0.42
CA ALA A 286 2.62 19.03 -0.57
C ALA A 286 1.62 20.21 -0.53
#